data_e01f6ee361709b6b0723ef086a18278e
#
_entry.id   e01f6ee361709b6b0723ef086a18278e
#
_cell.length_a   1.000
_cell.length_b   1.000
_cell.length_c   1.000
_cell.angle_alpha   90.00
_cell.angle_beta   90.00
_cell.angle_gamma   90.00
#
_symmetry.space_group_name_H-M   'P 1'
#
loop_
_entity.id
_entity.type
_entity.pdbx_description
1 polymer ?
#
loop_
_entity_poly.entity_id
_entity_poly.type
_entity_poly.pdbx_seq_one_letter_code
_entity_poly.pdbx_strand_id
1 'polypeptide(L)'
;MEDEVDRLVAAWRRERPDLDVEPLEVLSRVSRLARHLDRARRLAFAEHGLEPWEFDVLTSLRRAGAPYQLSPGQLLTQTLVTSGTMTNRIDRLTKKGLVERLPDPSDRRGVLVRLTPEGRDRADQALAGLLAQERAILGELSGRQRGELADLLRQLTAPFDNIPS
;
A
#
# COMPACT_ATOMS: atom_id res chain seq x y z
N MET A 1 27.65 2.84 -11.88
CA MET A 1 27.29 1.39 -11.75
C MET A 1 26.20 1.11 -12.77
N GLU A 2 26.46 0.24 -13.74
CA GLU A 2 25.47 -0.14 -14.77
C GLU A 2 24.50 -1.18 -14.22
N ASP A 3 23.19 -0.94 -14.37
CA ASP A 3 22.16 -1.87 -13.96
C ASP A 3 21.51 -2.59 -15.16
N GLU A 4 20.49 -3.41 -14.91
CA GLU A 4 19.79 -4.16 -15.96
C GLU A 4 18.95 -3.24 -16.87
N VAL A 5 18.48 -2.10 -16.35
CA VAL A 5 17.72 -1.13 -17.16
C VAL A 5 18.65 -0.42 -18.13
N ASP A 6 19.88 -0.11 -17.74
CA ASP A 6 20.88 0.48 -18.65
C ASP A 6 21.13 -0.44 -19.86
N ARG A 7 21.26 -1.76 -19.61
CA ARG A 7 21.42 -2.76 -20.69
C ARG A 7 20.18 -2.87 -21.58
N LEU A 8 19.00 -2.82 -20.99
CA LEU A 8 17.73 -2.83 -21.71
C LEU A 8 17.60 -1.60 -22.62
N VAL A 9 17.88 -0.43 -22.10
CA VAL A 9 17.81 0.84 -22.85
C VAL A 9 18.85 0.86 -23.98
N ALA A 10 20.08 0.42 -23.70
CA ALA A 10 21.13 0.33 -24.73
C ALA A 10 20.74 -0.63 -25.87
N ALA A 11 20.09 -1.78 -25.53
CA ALA A 11 19.60 -2.70 -26.54
C ALA A 11 18.50 -2.07 -27.42
N TRP A 12 17.55 -1.35 -26.82
CA TRP A 12 16.50 -0.67 -27.59
C TRP A 12 17.05 0.47 -28.45
N ARG A 13 18.00 1.26 -27.96
CA ARG A 13 18.67 2.30 -28.77
C ARG A 13 19.36 1.72 -30.01
N ARG A 14 19.90 0.50 -29.91
CA ARG A 14 20.52 -0.19 -31.04
C ARG A 14 19.49 -0.75 -32.01
N GLU A 15 18.44 -1.40 -31.53
CA GLU A 15 17.45 -2.07 -32.36
C GLU A 15 16.38 -1.13 -32.95
N ARG A 16 16.08 -0.03 -32.23
CA ARG A 16 15.08 0.96 -32.63
C ARG A 16 15.62 2.39 -32.44
N PRO A 17 16.61 2.78 -33.23
CA PRO A 17 17.20 4.13 -33.15
C PRO A 17 16.21 5.24 -33.57
N ASP A 18 15.09 4.88 -34.17
CA ASP A 18 13.99 5.76 -34.55
C ASP A 18 13.07 6.16 -33.37
N LEU A 19 13.17 5.47 -32.22
CA LEU A 19 12.33 5.72 -31.04
C LEU A 19 13.12 6.45 -29.94
N ASP A 20 12.43 7.39 -29.30
CA ASP A 20 12.92 7.94 -28.04
C ASP A 20 12.58 6.95 -26.89
N VAL A 21 13.61 6.32 -26.36
CA VAL A 21 13.51 5.32 -25.28
C VAL A 21 13.91 5.89 -23.91
N GLU A 22 14.13 7.20 -23.81
CA GLU A 22 14.49 7.87 -22.54
C GLU A 22 13.48 7.56 -21.41
N PRO A 23 12.15 7.54 -21.63
CA PRO A 23 11.20 7.22 -20.57
C PRO A 23 11.42 5.86 -19.90
N LEU A 24 12.02 4.89 -20.61
CA LEU A 24 12.34 3.57 -20.03
C LEU A 24 13.39 3.67 -18.92
N GLU A 25 14.27 4.66 -18.96
CA GLU A 25 15.29 4.84 -17.92
C GLU A 25 14.65 5.07 -16.55
N VAL A 26 13.53 5.78 -16.49
CA VAL A 26 12.82 6.06 -15.25
C VAL A 26 11.77 4.98 -14.95
N LEU A 27 10.83 4.76 -15.88
CA LEU A 27 9.64 3.96 -15.62
C LEU A 27 9.93 2.46 -15.49
N SER A 28 10.98 1.95 -16.15
CA SER A 28 11.42 0.57 -15.94
C SER A 28 12.00 0.36 -14.54
N ARG A 29 12.75 1.33 -14.00
CA ARG A 29 13.25 1.29 -12.61
C ARG A 29 12.11 1.37 -11.61
N VAL A 30 11.13 2.25 -11.81
CA VAL A 30 9.91 2.33 -10.97
C VAL A 30 9.17 0.99 -10.96
N SER A 31 8.94 0.38 -12.14
CA SER A 31 8.25 -0.91 -12.25
C SER A 31 9.01 -2.06 -11.56
N ARG A 32 10.34 -2.05 -11.63
CA ARG A 32 11.17 -3.05 -10.93
C ARG A 32 11.13 -2.84 -9.43
N LEU A 33 11.25 -1.60 -8.97
CA LEU A 33 11.18 -1.26 -7.56
C LEU A 33 9.80 -1.64 -6.98
N ALA A 34 8.71 -1.36 -7.69
CA ALA A 34 7.36 -1.73 -7.28
C ALA A 34 7.22 -3.24 -7.01
N ARG A 35 7.80 -4.10 -7.89
CA ARG A 35 7.80 -5.56 -7.69
C ARG A 35 8.59 -5.99 -6.44
N HIS A 36 9.72 -5.33 -6.15
CA HIS A 36 10.50 -5.60 -4.94
C HIS A 36 9.75 -5.16 -3.69
N LEU A 37 9.12 -3.98 -3.71
CA LEU A 37 8.28 -3.48 -2.62
C LEU A 37 7.10 -4.42 -2.35
N ASP A 38 6.40 -4.86 -3.39
CA ASP A 38 5.30 -5.81 -3.26
C ASP A 38 5.72 -7.13 -2.60
N ARG A 39 6.90 -7.62 -2.94
CA ARG A 39 7.44 -8.84 -2.32
C ARG A 39 7.79 -8.60 -0.86
N ALA A 40 8.48 -7.49 -0.55
CA ALA A 40 8.85 -7.13 0.82
C ALA A 40 7.60 -6.96 1.71
N ARG A 41 6.56 -6.30 1.19
CA ARG A 41 5.27 -6.13 1.88
C ARG A 41 4.62 -7.47 2.20
N ARG A 42 4.51 -8.37 1.20
CA ARG A 42 3.93 -9.71 1.43
C ARG A 42 4.67 -10.49 2.50
N LEU A 43 5.99 -10.44 2.51
CA LEU A 43 6.81 -11.12 3.52
C LEU A 43 6.59 -10.50 4.91
N ALA A 44 6.68 -9.18 5.03
CA ALA A 44 6.47 -8.48 6.31
C ALA A 44 5.08 -8.75 6.91
N PHE A 45 4.04 -8.82 6.08
CA PHE A 45 2.69 -9.10 6.55
C PHE A 45 2.48 -10.57 6.93
N ALA A 46 3.07 -11.49 6.15
CA ALA A 46 2.98 -12.93 6.43
C ALA A 46 3.62 -13.31 7.76
N GLU A 47 4.69 -12.63 8.20
CA GLU A 47 5.30 -12.81 9.54
C GLU A 47 4.31 -12.56 10.68
N HIS A 48 3.28 -11.75 10.43
CA HIS A 48 2.22 -11.43 11.39
C HIS A 48 0.88 -12.12 11.06
N GLY A 49 0.88 -13.12 10.15
CA GLY A 49 -0.29 -13.88 9.75
C GLY A 49 -1.34 -13.04 8.99
N LEU A 50 -0.89 -11.99 8.30
CA LEU A 50 -1.74 -11.10 7.51
C LEU A 50 -1.49 -11.27 6.01
N GLU A 51 -2.58 -11.22 5.23
CA GLU A 51 -2.55 -10.98 3.80
C GLU A 51 -2.48 -9.46 3.54
N PRO A 52 -1.97 -9.00 2.38
CA PRO A 52 -1.89 -7.57 2.07
C PRO A 52 -3.21 -6.81 2.24
N TRP A 53 -4.33 -7.38 1.76
CA TRP A 53 -5.64 -6.76 1.89
C TRP A 53 -6.12 -6.67 3.36
N GLU A 54 -5.72 -7.60 4.24
CA GLU A 54 -6.03 -7.56 5.67
C GLU A 54 -5.30 -6.39 6.31
N PHE A 55 -4.02 -6.24 6.01
CA PHE A 55 -3.23 -5.10 6.46
C PHE A 55 -3.86 -3.77 6.01
N ASP A 56 -4.30 -3.66 4.75
CA ASP A 56 -4.90 -2.43 4.22
C ASP A 56 -6.17 -2.05 5.01
N VAL A 57 -7.05 -3.00 5.31
CA VAL A 57 -8.27 -2.74 6.10
C VAL A 57 -7.93 -2.37 7.54
N LEU A 58 -7.06 -3.15 8.20
CA LEU A 58 -6.69 -2.91 9.59
C LEU A 58 -5.99 -1.56 9.77
N THR A 59 -5.09 -1.19 8.86
CA THR A 59 -4.40 0.11 8.92
C THR A 59 -5.31 1.28 8.55
N SER A 60 -6.33 1.09 7.72
CA SER A 60 -7.35 2.11 7.47
C SER A 60 -8.12 2.43 8.77
N LEU A 61 -8.56 1.40 9.50
CA LEU A 61 -9.18 1.55 10.81
C LEU A 61 -8.21 2.20 11.82
N ARG A 62 -6.94 1.80 11.82
CA ARG A 62 -5.92 2.32 12.71
C ARG A 62 -5.66 3.82 12.50
N ARG A 63 -5.60 4.26 11.22
CA ARG A 63 -5.41 5.68 10.85
C ARG A 63 -6.62 6.55 11.14
N ALA A 64 -7.82 5.97 11.28
CA ALA A 64 -9.01 6.72 11.67
C ALA A 64 -8.89 7.34 13.08
N GLY A 65 -7.93 6.89 13.89
CA GLY A 65 -7.79 7.34 15.28
C GLY A 65 -8.78 6.65 16.21
N ALA A 66 -8.61 6.87 17.54
CA ALA A 66 -9.52 6.29 18.51
C ALA A 66 -10.97 6.76 18.28
N PRO A 67 -11.95 5.87 18.34
CA PRO A 67 -11.94 4.47 18.77
C PRO A 67 -11.59 3.44 17.67
N TYR A 68 -10.89 3.81 16.59
CA TYR A 68 -10.39 2.95 15.51
C TYR A 68 -11.51 2.24 14.74
N GLN A 69 -12.52 3.00 14.35
CA GLN A 69 -13.71 2.48 13.68
C GLN A 69 -14.08 3.29 12.45
N LEU A 70 -14.60 2.61 11.44
CA LEU A 70 -15.12 3.19 10.20
C LEU A 70 -16.38 2.43 9.78
N SER A 71 -17.26 3.08 9.01
CA SER A 71 -18.32 2.38 8.31
C SER A 71 -17.75 1.56 7.13
N PRO A 72 -18.45 0.51 6.67
CA PRO A 72 -18.05 -0.21 5.46
C PRO A 72 -17.90 0.69 4.24
N GLY A 73 -18.75 1.72 4.11
CA GLY A 73 -18.64 2.72 3.03
C GLY A 73 -17.34 3.52 3.07
N GLN A 74 -16.92 3.96 4.26
CA GLN A 74 -15.63 4.64 4.42
C GLN A 74 -14.44 3.73 4.12
N LEU A 75 -14.51 2.44 4.48
CA LEU A 75 -13.50 1.46 4.14
C LEU A 75 -13.41 1.22 2.63
N LEU A 76 -14.54 1.21 1.92
CA LEU A 76 -14.56 1.10 0.45
C LEU A 76 -13.76 2.23 -0.20
N THR A 77 -14.02 3.47 0.20
CA THR A 77 -13.32 4.65 -0.32
C THR A 77 -11.81 4.58 -0.09
N GLN A 78 -11.39 4.04 1.06
CA GLN A 78 -9.97 3.97 1.42
C GLN A 78 -9.22 2.79 0.79
N THR A 79 -9.92 1.72 0.39
CA THR A 79 -9.29 0.48 -0.10
C THR A 79 -9.56 0.19 -1.58
N LEU A 80 -10.34 1.03 -2.25
CA LEU A 80 -10.64 0.95 -3.70
C LEU A 80 -11.15 -0.43 -4.15
N VAL A 81 -12.07 -1.03 -3.38
CA VAL A 81 -12.67 -2.34 -3.70
C VAL A 81 -14.20 -2.24 -3.79
N THR A 82 -14.86 -3.26 -4.33
CA THR A 82 -16.32 -3.32 -4.42
C THR A 82 -16.98 -3.62 -3.06
N SER A 83 -18.25 -3.26 -2.91
CA SER A 83 -19.01 -3.48 -1.67
C SER A 83 -19.11 -4.96 -1.28
N GLY A 84 -19.34 -5.85 -2.25
CA GLY A 84 -19.37 -7.30 -2.00
C GLY A 84 -18.02 -7.83 -1.51
N THR A 85 -16.92 -7.36 -2.08
CA THR A 85 -15.57 -7.69 -1.64
C THR A 85 -15.33 -7.20 -0.22
N MET A 86 -15.73 -5.98 0.13
CA MET A 86 -15.54 -5.42 1.47
C MET A 86 -16.33 -6.20 2.52
N THR A 87 -17.58 -6.56 2.24
CA THR A 87 -18.41 -7.37 3.15
C THR A 87 -17.71 -8.69 3.49
N ASN A 88 -17.21 -9.40 2.47
CA ASN A 88 -16.47 -10.66 2.66
C ASN A 88 -15.18 -10.46 3.47
N ARG A 89 -14.42 -9.38 3.20
CA ARG A 89 -13.21 -9.02 3.95
C ARG A 89 -13.50 -8.77 5.43
N ILE A 90 -14.54 -8.01 5.73
CA ILE A 90 -14.96 -7.74 7.12
C ILE A 90 -15.38 -9.04 7.81
N ASP A 91 -16.13 -9.93 7.14
CA ASP A 91 -16.52 -11.24 7.69
C ASP A 91 -15.30 -12.11 8.03
N ARG A 92 -14.31 -12.15 7.14
CA ARG A 92 -13.07 -12.90 7.38
C ARG A 92 -12.27 -12.33 8.55
N LEU A 93 -12.12 -11.00 8.62
CA LEU A 93 -11.42 -10.34 9.73
C LEU A 93 -12.16 -10.50 11.07
N THR A 94 -13.49 -10.49 11.06
CA THR A 94 -14.30 -10.76 12.25
C THR A 94 -14.10 -12.21 12.74
N LYS A 95 -14.09 -13.18 11.82
CA LYS A 95 -13.81 -14.60 12.15
C LYS A 95 -12.41 -14.80 12.72
N LYS A 96 -11.43 -13.98 12.29
CA LYS A 96 -10.07 -13.97 12.86
C LYS A 96 -9.96 -13.22 14.18
N GLY A 97 -11.04 -12.58 14.67
CA GLY A 97 -11.01 -11.78 15.89
C GLY A 97 -10.25 -10.46 15.79
N LEU A 98 -9.94 -9.99 14.57
CA LEU A 98 -9.15 -8.77 14.36
C LEU A 98 -10.00 -7.51 14.29
N VAL A 99 -11.28 -7.65 13.95
CA VAL A 99 -12.27 -6.57 13.97
C VAL A 99 -13.58 -7.08 14.58
N GLU A 100 -14.40 -6.15 15.01
CA GLU A 100 -15.77 -6.40 15.49
C GLU A 100 -16.76 -5.48 14.76
N ARG A 101 -18.02 -5.91 14.66
CA ARG A 101 -19.11 -5.10 14.13
C ARG A 101 -19.93 -4.54 15.27
N LEU A 102 -20.23 -3.26 15.19
CA LEU A 102 -21.04 -2.54 16.17
C LEU A 102 -22.19 -1.83 15.47
N PRO A 103 -23.35 -1.65 16.13
CA PRO A 103 -24.38 -0.75 15.64
C PRO A 103 -23.83 0.68 15.51
N ASP A 104 -24.22 1.38 14.44
CA ASP A 104 -23.90 2.80 14.30
C ASP A 104 -24.89 3.62 15.16
N PRO A 105 -24.43 4.38 16.15
CA PRO A 105 -25.32 5.17 17.00
C PRO A 105 -26.02 6.31 16.24
N SER A 106 -25.49 6.70 15.09
CA SER A 106 -26.03 7.77 14.24
C SER A 106 -27.01 7.27 13.16
N ASP A 107 -26.96 5.98 12.84
CA ASP A 107 -27.83 5.34 11.85
C ASP A 107 -28.35 3.97 12.36
N ARG A 108 -29.66 3.88 12.60
CA ARG A 108 -30.30 2.64 13.09
C ARG A 108 -30.06 1.40 12.23
N ARG A 109 -29.74 1.57 10.95
CA ARG A 109 -29.41 0.48 10.01
C ARG A 109 -27.93 0.38 9.73
N GLY A 110 -27.15 1.31 10.26
CA GLY A 110 -25.72 1.41 10.05
C GLY A 110 -24.94 0.41 10.89
N VAL A 111 -23.79 0.03 10.37
CA VAL A 111 -22.81 -0.82 11.06
C VAL A 111 -21.47 -0.11 11.03
N LEU A 112 -20.77 -0.10 12.15
CA LEU A 112 -19.39 0.30 12.28
C LEU A 112 -18.51 -0.94 12.41
N VAL A 113 -17.34 -0.89 11.79
CA VAL A 113 -16.28 -1.89 11.93
C VAL A 113 -15.19 -1.27 12.78
N ARG A 114 -14.84 -1.91 13.89
CA ARG A 114 -13.84 -1.44 14.84
C ARG A 114 -12.71 -2.44 15.00
N LEU A 115 -11.48 -1.96 15.14
CA LEU A 115 -10.35 -2.80 15.52
C LEU A 115 -10.56 -3.39 16.93
N THR A 116 -10.29 -4.68 17.08
CA THR A 116 -10.06 -5.26 18.39
C THR A 116 -8.67 -4.89 18.92
N PRO A 117 -8.39 -5.04 20.22
CA PRO A 117 -7.02 -4.88 20.73
C PRO A 117 -6.02 -5.76 19.97
N GLU A 118 -6.35 -7.02 19.67
CA GLU A 118 -5.50 -7.92 18.89
C GLU A 118 -5.30 -7.42 17.46
N GLY A 119 -6.36 -6.95 16.79
CA GLY A 119 -6.28 -6.39 15.44
C GLY A 119 -5.38 -5.17 15.38
N ARG A 120 -5.45 -4.31 16.39
CA ARG A 120 -4.59 -3.13 16.51
C ARG A 120 -3.13 -3.52 16.68
N ASP A 121 -2.85 -4.40 17.64
CA ASP A 121 -1.47 -4.82 17.94
C ASP A 121 -0.84 -5.52 16.73
N ARG A 122 -1.60 -6.34 16.01
CA ARG A 122 -1.14 -7.03 14.80
C ARG A 122 -0.88 -6.05 13.64
N ALA A 123 -1.75 -5.06 13.46
CA ALA A 123 -1.54 -4.01 12.47
C ALA A 123 -0.30 -3.15 12.78
N ASP A 124 -0.11 -2.78 14.04
CA ASP A 124 1.04 -1.97 14.48
C ASP A 124 2.36 -2.74 14.33
N GLN A 125 2.40 -4.03 14.64
CA GLN A 125 3.57 -4.89 14.45
C GLN A 125 3.90 -5.09 12.96
N ALA A 126 2.88 -5.36 12.13
CA ALA A 126 3.07 -5.52 10.68
C ALA A 126 3.56 -4.21 10.03
N LEU A 127 3.07 -3.06 10.49
CA LEU A 127 3.57 -1.76 10.03
C LEU A 127 5.02 -1.54 10.43
N ALA A 128 5.41 -1.88 11.65
CA ALA A 128 6.80 -1.76 12.10
C ALA A 128 7.74 -2.63 11.27
N GLY A 129 7.35 -3.89 10.97
CA GLY A 129 8.07 -4.80 10.09
C GLY A 129 8.22 -4.24 8.67
N LEU A 130 7.14 -3.74 8.09
CA LEU A 130 7.16 -3.09 6.77
C LEU A 130 8.14 -1.91 6.74
N LEU A 131 8.06 -1.02 7.72
CA LEU A 131 8.94 0.16 7.79
C LEU A 131 10.42 -0.22 7.94
N ALA A 132 10.73 -1.32 8.61
CA ALA A 132 12.10 -1.84 8.70
C ALA A 132 12.61 -2.28 7.32
N GLN A 133 11.80 -3.02 6.55
CA GLN A 133 12.13 -3.44 5.18
C GLN A 133 12.29 -2.24 4.23
N GLU A 134 11.38 -1.27 4.30
CA GLU A 134 11.43 -0.07 3.46
C GLU A 134 12.65 0.81 3.79
N ARG A 135 13.04 0.93 5.07
CA ARG A 135 14.28 1.60 5.46
C ARG A 135 15.51 0.92 4.88
N ALA A 136 15.55 -0.41 4.85
CA ALA A 136 16.65 -1.15 4.25
C ALA A 136 16.76 -0.87 2.75
N ILE A 137 15.65 -0.82 2.02
CA ILE A 137 15.63 -0.48 0.58
C ILE A 137 16.16 0.95 0.35
N LEU A 138 15.82 1.89 1.22
CA LEU A 138 16.27 3.28 1.12
C LEU A 138 17.65 3.53 1.74
N GLY A 139 18.32 2.48 2.26
CA GLY A 139 19.55 2.62 3.05
C GLY A 139 20.69 3.33 2.35
N GLU A 140 20.84 3.12 1.04
CA GLU A 140 21.90 3.72 0.24
C GLU A 140 21.68 5.22 -0.07
N LEU A 141 20.47 5.74 0.18
CA LEU A 141 20.16 7.15 -0.08
C LEU A 141 20.35 7.99 1.19
N SER A 142 21.01 9.13 1.04
CA SER A 142 21.04 10.15 2.08
C SER A 142 19.64 10.74 2.33
N GLY A 143 19.45 11.40 3.49
CA GLY A 143 18.16 12.05 3.81
C GLY A 143 17.72 13.07 2.76
N ARG A 144 18.67 13.84 2.19
CA ARG A 144 18.40 14.78 1.10
C ARG A 144 17.90 14.06 -0.15
N GLN A 145 18.58 13.00 -0.58
CA GLN A 145 18.19 12.22 -1.77
C GLN A 145 16.81 11.57 -1.60
N ARG A 146 16.46 11.11 -0.40
CA ARG A 146 15.10 10.57 -0.10
C ARG A 146 14.03 11.65 -0.25
N GLY A 147 14.30 12.86 0.22
CA GLY A 147 13.41 14.00 0.03
C GLY A 147 13.21 14.37 -1.44
N GLU A 148 14.29 14.51 -2.19
CA GLU A 148 14.26 14.79 -3.62
C GLU A 148 13.50 13.71 -4.41
N LEU A 149 13.73 12.44 -4.10
CA LEU A 149 13.00 11.32 -4.71
C LEU A 149 11.51 11.36 -4.40
N ALA A 150 11.13 11.64 -3.14
CA ALA A 150 9.74 11.75 -2.74
C ALA A 150 9.03 12.90 -3.49
N ASP A 151 9.69 14.04 -3.68
CA ASP A 151 9.15 15.17 -4.42
C ASP A 151 8.96 14.87 -5.91
N LEU A 152 9.92 14.19 -6.53
CA LEU A 152 9.81 13.75 -7.93
C LEU A 152 8.68 12.74 -8.12
N LEU A 153 8.57 11.75 -7.24
CA LEU A 153 7.47 10.77 -7.28
C LEU A 153 6.11 11.44 -7.07
N ARG A 154 6.01 12.41 -6.16
CA ARG A 154 4.76 13.19 -5.96
C ARG A 154 4.34 13.93 -7.24
N GLN A 155 5.29 14.54 -7.96
CA GLN A 155 4.99 15.19 -9.23
C GLN A 155 4.49 14.20 -10.29
N LEU A 156 5.07 12.99 -10.34
CA LEU A 156 4.65 11.94 -11.28
C LEU A 156 3.27 11.35 -10.93
N THR A 157 2.92 11.24 -9.65
CA THR A 157 1.65 10.64 -9.21
C THR A 157 0.48 11.62 -9.17
N ALA A 158 0.74 12.91 -9.01
CA ALA A 158 -0.29 13.95 -8.88
C ALA A 158 -1.40 13.92 -9.96
N PRO A 159 -1.12 13.64 -11.26
CA PRO A 159 -2.17 13.52 -12.27
C PRO A 159 -3.14 12.37 -12.03
N PHE A 160 -2.71 11.31 -11.35
CA PHE A 160 -3.51 10.11 -11.08
C PHE A 160 -4.35 10.21 -9.81
N ASP A 161 -3.95 11.06 -8.86
CA ASP A 161 -4.67 11.27 -7.60
C ASP A 161 -6.03 11.99 -7.79
N ASN A 162 -6.22 12.67 -8.92
CA ASN A 162 -7.41 13.44 -9.26
C ASN A 162 -8.36 12.72 -10.24
N ILE A 163 -8.12 11.47 -10.58
CA ILE A 163 -9.02 10.68 -11.44
C ILE A 163 -10.11 10.09 -10.55
N PRO A 164 -11.41 10.48 -10.72
CA PRO A 164 -12.50 9.85 -9.98
C PRO A 164 -12.56 8.37 -10.34
N SER A 165 -12.56 7.51 -9.34
CA SER A 165 -12.71 6.05 -9.46
C SER A 165 -14.07 5.66 -9.96
#